data_ac2ad9ff34a02ed1eb5beed6ca4ce332
#
_entry.id   ac2ad9ff34a02ed1eb5beed6ca4ce332
#
_cell.length_a   1.000
_cell.length_b   1.000
_cell.length_c   1.000
_cell.angle_alpha   90.00
_cell.angle_beta   90.00
_cell.angle_gamma   90.00
#
_symmetry.space_group_name_H-M   'P 1'
#
loop_
_entity.id
_entity.type
_entity.pdbx_description
1 polymer ?
#
loop_
_entity_poly.entity_id
_entity_poly.type
_entity_poly.pdbx_seq_one_letter_code
_entity_poly.pdbx_strand_id
1 'polypeptide(L)'
;MAQVYALLFVAIVXMSNVFISVSAMAVNFTDCGSESKLVSLDITPCSEQPCNMKRGTTETGTLTFIPSEDITSAKVKAFAVQEGFNIPLPIPSNACQGYGLECPVKKGSQAKFVVKQEIQQEFPPVKLSIKGEIIDPEGXMLVCFQFPIVIS
;
A
#
# COMPACT_ATOMS: atom_id res chain seq x y z
N MET A 1 52.56 -32.92 -37.48
CA MET A 1 51.56 -31.86 -37.42
C MET A 1 50.82 -31.93 -36.08
N ALA A 2 51.08 -30.96 -35.22
CA ALA A 2 50.45 -30.93 -33.93
C ALA A 2 49.17 -30.11 -34.05
N GLN A 3 48.04 -30.74 -33.79
CA GLN A 3 46.79 -30.00 -33.72
C GLN A 3 46.61 -29.56 -32.28
N VAL A 4 46.67 -28.27 -32.11
CA VAL A 4 46.43 -27.68 -30.79
C VAL A 4 44.92 -27.48 -30.66
N TYR A 5 44.31 -28.37 -29.91
CA TYR A 5 42.91 -28.16 -29.55
C TYR A 5 42.89 -27.17 -28.42
N ALA A 6 42.59 -25.93 -28.77
CA ALA A 6 42.35 -24.94 -27.73
C ALA A 6 41.02 -25.29 -27.11
N LEU A 7 41.09 -25.88 -25.95
CA LEU A 7 39.89 -26.06 -25.14
C LEU A 7 39.48 -24.71 -24.63
N LEU A 8 38.53 -24.16 -25.33
CA LEU A 8 37.87 -22.96 -24.85
C LEU A 8 36.98 -23.35 -23.68
N PHE A 9 37.53 -23.19 -22.49
CA PHE A 9 36.71 -23.28 -21.30
C PHE A 9 35.89 -22.02 -21.25
N VAL A 10 34.68 -22.11 -21.76
CA VAL A 10 33.72 -21.04 -21.55
C VAL A 10 33.28 -21.17 -20.10
N ALA A 11 33.86 -20.35 -19.27
CA ALA A 11 33.41 -20.27 -17.89
C ALA A 11 32.03 -19.62 -17.93
N ILE A 12 31.02 -20.46 -17.82
CA ILE A 12 29.66 -19.93 -17.67
C ILE A 12 29.57 -19.45 -16.24
N VAL A 13 29.72 -18.15 -16.09
CA VAL A 13 29.54 -17.54 -14.78
C VAL A 13 28.04 -17.43 -14.59
N UNK A 14 27.41 -18.28 -13.96
CA UNK A 14 26.35 -18.15 -13.72
C UNK A 14 26.15 -17.15 -13.04
N MET A 15 25.80 -16.29 -13.41
CA MET A 15 25.23 -15.20 -12.71
C MET A 15 23.98 -15.69 -12.00
N SER A 16 24.16 -15.99 -10.76
CA SER A 16 23.02 -16.27 -9.91
C SER A 16 22.25 -14.96 -9.76
N ASN A 17 21.18 -14.84 -10.53
CA ASN A 17 20.26 -13.74 -10.33
C ASN A 17 19.51 -14.04 -9.05
N VAL A 18 19.92 -13.39 -7.97
CA VAL A 18 19.18 -13.47 -6.72
C VAL A 18 17.95 -12.58 -6.88
N PHE A 19 16.83 -13.20 -7.21
CA PHE A 19 15.56 -12.49 -7.24
C PHE A 19 15.07 -12.36 -5.81
N ILE A 20 15.19 -11.16 -5.26
CA ILE A 20 14.56 -10.88 -3.98
C ILE A 20 13.10 -10.63 -4.27
N SER A 21 12.27 -11.63 -4.04
CA SER A 21 10.83 -11.45 -4.25
C SER A 21 10.24 -10.79 -3.02
N VAL A 22 9.69 -9.60 -3.23
CA VAL A 22 8.97 -8.88 -2.18
C VAL A 22 7.52 -9.36 -2.23
N SER A 23 7.05 -9.95 -1.13
CA SER A 23 5.71 -10.52 -1.07
C SER A 23 4.66 -9.43 -0.94
N ALA A 24 3.69 -9.45 -1.83
CA ALA A 24 2.49 -8.63 -1.72
C ALA A 24 1.33 -9.54 -1.33
N MET A 25 0.44 -9.04 -0.49
CA MET A 25 -0.72 -9.81 -0.06
C MET A 25 -1.99 -8.98 -0.17
N ALA A 26 -3.02 -9.57 -0.76
CA ALA A 26 -4.36 -9.00 -0.71
C ALA A 26 -4.91 -9.30 0.69
N VAL A 27 -5.19 -8.25 1.44
CA VAL A 27 -5.59 -8.41 2.85
C VAL A 27 -7.08 -8.16 3.02
N ASN A 28 -7.63 -8.75 4.07
CA ASN A 28 -9.00 -8.49 4.47
C ASN A 28 -9.08 -7.11 5.10
N PHE A 29 -10.14 -6.40 4.80
CA PHE A 29 -10.37 -5.08 5.35
C PHE A 29 -11.86 -4.86 5.55
N THR A 30 -12.18 -3.87 6.37
CA THR A 30 -13.56 -3.46 6.62
C THR A 30 -13.84 -2.17 5.87
N ASP A 31 -14.97 -2.12 5.17
CA ASP A 31 -15.45 -0.87 4.56
C ASP A 31 -16.20 -0.12 5.66
N CYS A 32 -15.70 1.05 6.02
CA CYS A 32 -16.27 1.81 7.15
C CYS A 32 -17.14 2.97 6.68
N GLY A 33 -17.77 2.82 5.53
CA GLY A 33 -18.77 3.78 5.09
C GLY A 33 -18.45 4.47 3.77
N SER A 34 -17.86 3.75 2.83
CA SER A 34 -17.53 4.31 1.51
C SER A 34 -18.75 4.50 0.64
N GLU A 35 -18.82 5.63 -0.06
CA GLU A 35 -19.77 5.81 -1.16
C GLU A 35 -19.28 5.08 -2.41
N SER A 36 -17.96 5.00 -2.59
CA SER A 36 -17.36 4.29 -3.70
C SER A 36 -17.35 2.79 -3.43
N LYS A 37 -17.13 1.99 -4.48
CA LYS A 37 -17.02 0.55 -4.32
C LYS A 37 -15.54 0.20 -4.07
N LEU A 38 -15.25 -0.39 -2.91
CA LEU A 38 -13.90 -0.85 -2.61
C LEU A 38 -13.72 -2.24 -3.19
N VAL A 39 -12.60 -2.46 -3.90
CA VAL A 39 -12.37 -3.71 -4.61
C VAL A 39 -11.36 -4.57 -3.86
N SER A 40 -10.18 -4.02 -3.54
CA SER A 40 -9.14 -4.80 -2.88
C SER A 40 -8.15 -3.87 -2.20
N LEU A 41 -7.47 -4.41 -1.20
CA LEU A 41 -6.36 -3.75 -0.53
C LEU A 41 -5.17 -4.69 -0.55
N ASP A 42 -4.08 -4.24 -1.16
CA ASP A 42 -2.84 -5.02 -1.24
C ASP A 42 -1.77 -4.34 -0.42
N ILE A 43 -1.06 -5.12 0.40
CA ILE A 43 0.01 -4.63 1.26
C ILE A 43 1.31 -5.31 0.88
N THR A 44 2.37 -4.53 0.74
CA THR A 44 3.71 -5.02 0.40
C THR A 44 4.74 -4.34 1.29
N PRO A 45 5.62 -5.09 1.97
CA PRO A 45 5.63 -6.54 2.11
C PRO A 45 4.62 -7.03 3.13
N CYS A 46 4.01 -8.17 2.87
CA CYS A 46 3.11 -8.82 3.81
C CYS A 46 3.01 -10.29 3.42
N SER A 47 3.21 -11.19 4.37
CA SER A 47 3.18 -12.62 4.10
C SER A 47 2.12 -13.35 4.93
N GLU A 48 1.48 -12.66 5.88
CA GLU A 48 0.41 -13.23 6.69
C GLU A 48 -0.41 -12.11 7.28
N GLN A 49 -1.62 -12.43 7.69
CA GLN A 49 -2.52 -11.45 8.29
C GLN A 49 -2.69 -11.72 9.78
N PRO A 50 -2.71 -10.65 10.60
CA PRO A 50 -2.49 -9.25 10.22
C PRO A 50 -1.06 -9.00 9.78
N CYS A 51 -0.87 -8.08 8.84
CA CYS A 51 0.46 -7.80 8.32
C CYS A 51 1.39 -7.31 9.42
N ASN A 52 2.61 -7.81 9.38
CA ASN A 52 3.64 -7.38 10.32
C ASN A 52 4.40 -6.21 9.70
N MET A 53 4.22 -5.04 10.29
CA MET A 53 4.89 -3.82 9.86
C MET A 53 6.18 -3.67 10.65
N LYS A 54 7.29 -4.03 10.03
CA LYS A 54 8.58 -4.04 10.72
C LYS A 54 9.17 -2.63 10.75
N ARG A 55 9.58 -2.19 11.94
CA ARG A 55 10.22 -0.89 12.08
C ARG A 55 11.49 -0.82 11.26
N GLY A 56 11.73 0.32 10.64
CA GLY A 56 12.87 0.53 9.76
C GLY A 56 12.65 0.12 8.33
N THR A 57 11.45 -0.35 7.98
CA THR A 57 11.11 -0.72 6.61
C THR A 57 10.02 0.19 6.07
N THR A 58 9.84 0.17 4.75
CA THR A 58 8.78 0.91 4.09
C THR A 58 7.70 -0.06 3.64
N GLU A 59 6.45 0.25 4.00
CA GLU A 59 5.29 -0.52 3.60
C GLU A 59 4.53 0.23 2.53
N THR A 60 4.00 -0.50 1.55
CA THR A 60 3.18 0.09 0.50
C THR A 60 1.81 -0.55 0.54
N GLY A 61 0.79 0.29 0.64
CA GLY A 61 -0.59 -0.16 0.55
C GLY A 61 -1.21 0.36 -0.73
N THR A 62 -1.93 -0.51 -1.44
CA THR A 62 -2.63 -0.13 -2.66
C THR A 62 -4.10 -0.50 -2.52
N LEU A 63 -4.94 0.52 -2.44
CA LEU A 63 -6.38 0.32 -2.42
C LEU A 63 -6.90 0.50 -3.83
N THR A 64 -7.59 -0.52 -4.34
CA THR A 64 -8.27 -0.46 -5.63
C THR A 64 -9.74 -0.20 -5.36
N PHE A 65 -10.29 0.82 -6.01
CA PHE A 65 -11.69 1.17 -5.81
C PHE A 65 -12.28 1.75 -7.09
N ILE A 66 -13.61 1.80 -7.12
CA ILE A 66 -14.35 2.35 -8.26
C ILE A 66 -15.07 3.58 -7.75
N PRO A 67 -14.66 4.78 -8.18
CA PRO A 67 -15.26 6.02 -7.67
C PRO A 67 -16.76 6.12 -7.96
N SER A 68 -17.51 6.61 -6.98
CA SER A 68 -18.94 6.86 -7.11
C SER A 68 -19.24 8.18 -7.80
N GLU A 69 -18.23 9.02 -7.98
CA GLU A 69 -18.33 10.29 -8.65
C GLU A 69 -16.96 10.66 -9.23
N ASP A 70 -16.94 11.63 -10.14
CA ASP A 70 -15.65 12.15 -10.64
C ASP A 70 -14.92 12.79 -9.47
N ILE A 71 -13.62 12.48 -9.34
CA ILE A 71 -12.80 13.05 -8.28
C ILE A 71 -11.86 14.08 -8.91
N THR A 72 -12.16 15.36 -8.72
CA THR A 72 -11.29 16.44 -9.17
C THR A 72 -10.39 16.92 -8.04
N SER A 73 -10.87 16.82 -6.80
CA SER A 73 -10.07 17.10 -5.61
C SER A 73 -10.67 16.31 -4.44
N ALA A 74 -9.83 15.97 -3.49
CA ALA A 74 -10.27 15.26 -2.30
C ALA A 74 -9.19 15.33 -1.24
N LYS A 75 -9.58 15.10 0.01
CA LYS A 75 -8.67 15.08 1.14
C LYS A 75 -8.48 13.65 1.64
N VAL A 76 -7.25 13.35 2.05
CA VAL A 76 -6.92 12.08 2.68
C VAL A 76 -6.79 12.29 4.18
N LYS A 77 -7.35 11.38 4.95
CA LYS A 77 -7.11 11.30 6.40
C LYS A 77 -6.74 9.86 6.73
N ALA A 78 -5.85 9.70 7.68
CA ALA A 78 -5.45 8.38 8.16
C ALA A 78 -5.39 8.40 9.67
N PHE A 79 -5.70 7.24 10.26
CA PHE A 79 -5.76 7.10 11.70
C PHE A 79 -5.17 5.77 12.13
N ALA A 80 -4.50 5.78 13.28
CA ALA A 80 -4.24 4.56 14.03
C ALA A 80 -5.43 4.36 14.96
N VAL A 81 -6.05 3.19 14.88
CA VAL A 81 -7.25 2.90 15.68
C VAL A 81 -6.86 1.87 16.73
N GLN A 82 -6.97 2.25 17.99
CA GLN A 82 -6.59 1.39 19.10
C GLN A 82 -7.57 1.59 20.24
N GLU A 83 -8.17 0.51 20.70
CA GLU A 83 -9.11 0.51 21.83
C GLU A 83 -10.20 1.56 21.67
N GLY A 84 -10.72 1.69 20.44
CA GLY A 84 -11.82 2.61 20.15
C GLY A 84 -11.40 4.06 19.92
N PHE A 85 -10.12 4.37 20.03
CA PHE A 85 -9.62 5.71 19.77
C PHE A 85 -9.05 5.83 18.38
N ASN A 86 -9.39 6.91 17.69
CA ASN A 86 -8.84 7.26 16.39
C ASN A 86 -7.75 8.29 16.59
N ILE A 87 -6.50 7.88 16.37
CA ILE A 87 -5.35 8.77 16.56
C ILE A 87 -4.92 9.25 15.17
N PRO A 88 -5.05 10.55 14.86
CA PRO A 88 -4.70 11.05 13.53
C PRO A 88 -3.23 10.82 13.21
N LEU A 89 -2.96 10.39 11.99
CA LEU A 89 -1.59 10.22 11.50
C LEU A 89 -1.24 11.41 10.60
N PRO A 90 -0.01 11.93 10.71
CA PRO A 90 0.39 13.10 9.91
C PRO A 90 0.81 12.66 8.50
N ILE A 91 -0.15 12.70 7.57
CA ILE A 91 0.12 12.39 6.18
C ILE A 91 -0.32 13.56 5.31
N PRO A 92 0.26 13.70 4.09
CA PRO A 92 -0.20 14.75 3.18
C PRO A 92 -1.67 14.58 2.86
N SER A 93 -2.42 15.69 2.86
CA SER A 93 -3.87 15.62 2.79
C SER A 93 -4.44 15.66 1.37
N ASN A 94 -3.66 16.09 0.37
CA ASN A 94 -4.19 16.21 -0.99
C ASN A 94 -4.19 14.83 -1.67
N ALA A 95 -5.39 14.28 -1.88
CA ALA A 95 -5.52 12.93 -2.46
C ALA A 95 -4.97 12.87 -3.89
N CYS A 96 -4.92 14.00 -4.59
CA CYS A 96 -4.48 14.03 -5.98
C CYS A 96 -2.98 14.28 -6.14
N GLN A 97 -2.22 14.26 -5.03
CA GLN A 97 -0.77 14.46 -5.07
C GLN A 97 -0.07 13.38 -4.24
N GLY A 98 0.76 12.58 -4.90
CA GLY A 98 1.63 11.64 -4.21
C GLY A 98 1.00 10.32 -3.83
N TYR A 99 -0.24 10.05 -4.24
CA TYR A 99 -0.93 8.80 -3.91
C TYR A 99 -1.28 7.98 -5.15
N GLY A 100 -0.74 8.34 -6.29
CA GLY A 100 -0.95 7.55 -7.51
C GLY A 100 -2.27 7.80 -8.23
N LEU A 101 -3.14 8.64 -7.69
CA LEU A 101 -4.36 9.01 -8.38
C LEU A 101 -4.08 10.04 -9.46
N GLU A 102 -4.59 9.81 -10.65
CA GLU A 102 -4.48 10.78 -11.75
C GLU A 102 -5.79 11.54 -11.84
N CYS A 103 -5.84 12.68 -11.17
CA CYS A 103 -7.04 13.49 -11.12
C CYS A 103 -7.16 14.35 -12.38
N PRO A 104 -8.36 14.52 -12.92
CA PRO A 104 -9.63 13.98 -12.39
C PRO A 104 -9.77 12.49 -12.63
N VAL A 105 -10.25 11.79 -11.58
CA VAL A 105 -10.52 10.36 -11.66
C VAL A 105 -11.97 10.19 -12.08
N LYS A 106 -12.21 9.41 -13.10
CA LYS A 106 -13.57 9.28 -13.66
C LYS A 106 -14.43 8.35 -12.83
N LYS A 107 -15.68 8.75 -12.62
CA LYS A 107 -16.69 7.90 -12.02
C LYS A 107 -16.76 6.57 -12.77
N GLY A 108 -16.78 5.48 -12.02
CA GLY A 108 -16.94 4.14 -12.59
C GLY A 108 -15.65 3.52 -13.10
N SER A 109 -14.56 4.26 -13.16
CA SER A 109 -13.26 3.70 -13.56
C SER A 109 -12.64 2.96 -12.39
N GLN A 110 -11.65 2.12 -12.67
CA GLN A 110 -10.92 1.46 -11.60
C GLN A 110 -9.73 2.34 -11.22
N ALA A 111 -9.70 2.79 -9.98
CA ALA A 111 -8.66 3.67 -9.47
C ALA A 111 -7.79 2.97 -8.44
N LYS A 112 -6.52 3.34 -8.37
CA LYS A 112 -5.61 2.80 -7.39
C LYS A 112 -5.04 3.93 -6.55
N PHE A 113 -5.21 3.83 -5.25
CA PHE A 113 -4.73 4.78 -4.26
C PHE A 113 -3.57 4.11 -3.53
N VAL A 114 -2.37 4.70 -3.63
CA VAL A 114 -1.14 4.07 -3.16
C VAL A 114 -0.54 4.90 -2.05
N VAL A 115 -0.30 4.26 -0.90
CA VAL A 115 0.36 4.90 0.24
C VAL A 115 1.67 4.17 0.50
N LYS A 116 2.76 4.92 0.54
CA LYS A 116 4.06 4.39 0.96
C LYS A 116 4.40 5.03 2.29
N GLN A 117 4.67 4.19 3.28
CA GLN A 117 4.87 4.66 4.64
C GLN A 117 6.07 3.99 5.26
N GLU A 118 7.02 4.79 5.69
CA GLU A 118 8.13 4.30 6.48
C GLU A 118 7.65 4.00 7.90
N ILE A 119 7.94 2.80 8.38
CA ILE A 119 7.60 2.40 9.74
C ILE A 119 8.76 2.80 10.63
N GLN A 120 8.60 3.89 11.36
CA GLN A 120 9.69 4.51 12.07
C GLN A 120 10.08 3.73 13.32
N GLN A 121 11.37 3.84 13.68
CA GLN A 121 11.91 3.13 14.84
C GLN A 121 11.22 3.51 16.14
N GLU A 122 10.70 4.74 16.21
CA GLU A 122 10.07 5.26 17.42
C GLU A 122 8.71 4.64 17.71
N PHE A 123 8.07 4.01 16.73
CA PHE A 123 6.76 3.40 16.96
C PHE A 123 6.91 2.23 17.94
N PRO A 124 6.03 2.11 18.93
CA PRO A 124 6.11 0.97 19.85
C PRO A 124 5.59 -0.29 19.18
N PRO A 125 6.09 -1.46 19.59
CA PRO A 125 5.49 -2.72 19.11
C PRO A 125 4.07 -2.84 19.66
N VAL A 126 3.10 -2.95 18.75
CA VAL A 126 1.70 -2.86 19.15
C VAL A 126 0.82 -3.46 18.06
N LYS A 127 -0.34 -3.98 18.48
CA LYS A 127 -1.41 -4.38 17.56
C LYS A 127 -2.42 -3.25 17.50
N LEU A 128 -2.75 -2.83 16.27
CA LEU A 128 -3.75 -1.80 16.07
C LEU A 128 -4.33 -1.94 14.67
N SER A 129 -5.29 -1.07 14.34
CA SER A 129 -5.81 -1.02 12.98
C SER A 129 -5.43 0.31 12.35
N ILE A 130 -5.30 0.29 11.04
CA ILE A 130 -5.12 1.52 10.25
C ILE A 130 -6.45 1.81 9.58
N LYS A 131 -6.87 3.07 9.65
CA LYS A 131 -8.08 3.54 9.00
C LYS A 131 -7.70 4.63 8.02
N GLY A 132 -8.16 4.49 6.77
CA GLY A 132 -7.91 5.47 5.74
C GLY A 132 -9.21 6.03 5.20
N GLU A 133 -9.22 7.34 4.91
CA GLU A 133 -10.40 8.02 4.39
C GLU A 133 -10.02 8.91 3.23
N ILE A 134 -10.91 8.97 2.22
CA ILE A 134 -10.82 9.96 1.15
C ILE A 134 -12.16 10.69 1.16
N ILE A 135 -12.10 12.00 1.33
CA ILE A 135 -13.28 12.84 1.56
C ILE A 135 -13.33 13.91 0.49
N ASP A 136 -14.49 14.07 -0.17
CA ASP A 136 -14.62 15.08 -1.21
C ASP A 136 -14.83 16.47 -0.58
N PRO A 137 -14.77 17.54 -1.39
CA PRO A 137 -14.89 18.90 -0.83
C PRO A 137 -16.20 19.17 -0.11
N GLU A 138 -17.26 18.40 -0.40
CA GLU A 138 -18.55 18.57 0.27
C GLU A 138 -18.70 17.68 1.49
N GLY A 139 -17.72 16.90 1.79
CA GLY A 139 -17.72 16.06 2.98
C GLY A 139 -18.18 14.61 2.79
N UNK A 140 -18.38 14.14 1.72
CA UNK A 140 -18.76 12.94 1.57
C UNK A 140 -17.65 12.08 1.70
N MET A 141 -17.96 11.05 2.20
CA MET A 141 -16.95 10.01 2.42
C MET A 141 -16.86 9.13 1.18
N LEU A 142 -15.93 9.43 0.30
CA LEU A 142 -15.76 8.63 -0.92
C LEU A 142 -15.20 7.26 -0.62
N VAL A 143 -14.25 7.18 0.29
CA VAL A 143 -13.57 5.94 0.67
C VAL A 143 -13.37 5.94 2.18
N CYS A 144 -13.67 4.83 2.84
CA CYS A 144 -13.32 4.58 4.23
C CYS A 144 -13.00 3.10 4.38
N PHE A 145 -11.76 2.78 4.77
CA PHE A 145 -11.37 1.39 4.98
C PHE A 145 -10.52 1.27 6.23
N GLN A 146 -10.56 0.08 6.82
CA GLN A 146 -9.84 -0.19 8.06
C GLN A 146 -9.32 -1.62 8.04
N PHE A 147 -8.09 -1.83 8.48
CA PHE A 147 -7.50 -3.17 8.50
C PHE A 147 -6.51 -3.29 9.65
N PRO A 148 -6.39 -4.49 10.23
CA PRO A 148 -5.49 -4.69 11.37
C PRO A 148 -4.05 -4.89 10.94
N ILE A 149 -3.12 -4.43 11.78
CA ILE A 149 -1.68 -4.62 11.59
C ILE A 149 -1.02 -4.92 12.93
N VAL A 150 0.23 -5.38 12.84
CA VAL A 150 1.11 -5.54 13.99
C VAL A 150 2.39 -4.76 13.70
N ILE A 151 2.80 -3.90 14.61
CA ILE A 151 4.09 -3.21 14.49
C ILE A 151 5.11 -3.98 15.34
N SER A 152 6.25 -4.31 14.72
CA SER A 152 7.31 -5.04 15.44
C SER A 152 8.69 -4.45 15.23
#